data_a95c90e0c439d21060a60113af8a6774
#
_entry.id   a95c90e0c439d21060a60113af8a6774
#
_cell.length_a   1.000
_cell.length_b   1.000
_cell.length_c   1.000
_cell.angle_alpha   90.00
_cell.angle_beta   90.00
_cell.angle_gamma   90.00
#
_symmetry.space_group_name_H-M   'P 1'
#
loop_
_entity.id
_entity.type
_entity.pdbx_description
1 polymer ?
#
loop_
_entity_poly.entity_id
_entity_poly.type
_entity_poly.pdbx_seq_one_letter_code
_entity_poly.pdbx_strand_id
1 'polypeptide(L)'
;MYLMIKFKSKRLVVLGATISLSLSAFAGVQASSAASGSNCNLRSTPTNASCDVVTYGALHRVSTLDKLNPVGGYTESQMAYIVQGQLYRFAANRFPAPDLVTDETVSADGLTVTQTMRTMNYSDGTPVVAADAVNQLHRWQASKQSASYITKVVDVVAKDAHTLVWTLSSPYPDFHFALAQEFMGIHPADRTNTPEKAAAYFKNPVSAGPMMVKNFQPGTDLFEVVANPKYWAKPVVKDLKVVTIPDANSRLAALQNGSIDYVLELPLASATTKFDKTKLHVAAAMDSGTFMIAFNMGPLQPYPALKDARVRQAISLAIDRAQIMRTAFGGLSGPNCGMQYNTNNPYYLCSIPGNGVRNTAAARKLMKAAGYPLGFKVQLDVPNRVLWQDAASIVKNNLSVIGIDVTINMVTPDTSISNYINRKDWGMMWFGNNAATPILQLSNWFVPGGVWANNANVPSNLLTQTAQLLNDAGSSKDAATIKDKLSQVEAIAWNLSTFIPVGTRFYLQGSDLAPGLVQALMPGQLEFVIATNPALATS
;
A
#
# COMPACT_ATOMS: atom_id res chain seq x y z
N MET A 1 -63.81 -26.48 32.90
CA MET A 1 -63.55 -27.80 33.47
C MET A 1 -62.02 -27.97 33.44
N TYR A 2 -61.40 -27.70 34.61
CA TYR A 2 -59.94 -27.74 34.77
C TYR A 2 -59.45 -29.19 34.93
N LEU A 3 -58.45 -29.56 34.16
CA LEU A 3 -57.74 -30.82 34.42
C LEU A 3 -56.31 -30.49 34.90
N MET A 4 -56.08 -30.62 36.19
CA MET A 4 -54.74 -30.57 36.81
C MET A 4 -54.05 -31.92 36.61
N ILE A 5 -52.92 -31.92 35.94
CA ILE A 5 -52.02 -33.08 35.91
C ILE A 5 -50.87 -32.84 36.88
N LYS A 6 -50.83 -33.65 37.97
CA LYS A 6 -49.75 -33.66 38.93
C LYS A 6 -48.51 -34.36 38.34
N PHE A 7 -47.40 -33.68 38.27
CA PHE A 7 -46.10 -34.33 38.04
C PHE A 7 -45.45 -34.74 39.36
N LYS A 8 -45.15 -36.02 39.47
CA LYS A 8 -44.37 -36.63 40.54
C LYS A 8 -42.88 -36.27 40.38
N SER A 9 -42.28 -35.72 41.45
CA SER A 9 -40.83 -35.47 41.53
C SER A 9 -40.08 -36.80 41.59
N LYS A 10 -39.22 -37.06 40.57
CA LYS A 10 -38.15 -38.01 40.66
C LYS A 10 -36.86 -37.26 41.01
N ARG A 11 -36.27 -37.64 42.16
CA ARG A 11 -34.95 -37.19 42.57
C ARG A 11 -33.91 -37.63 41.52
N LEU A 12 -33.25 -36.70 40.88
CA LEU A 12 -32.09 -36.95 40.02
C LEU A 12 -30.86 -36.90 40.93
N VAL A 13 -30.15 -38.00 41.02
CA VAL A 13 -28.84 -38.10 41.67
C VAL A 13 -27.86 -37.44 40.69
N VAL A 14 -27.29 -36.32 41.07
CA VAL A 14 -26.21 -35.66 40.31
C VAL A 14 -24.91 -36.37 40.68
N LEU A 15 -24.42 -37.24 39.80
CA LEU A 15 -23.02 -37.67 39.82
C LEU A 15 -22.18 -36.45 39.41
N GLY A 16 -21.39 -35.96 40.35
CA GLY A 16 -20.39 -34.93 40.09
C GLY A 16 -19.29 -35.47 39.18
N ALA A 17 -19.37 -35.16 37.89
CA ALA A 17 -18.22 -35.25 37.02
C ALA A 17 -17.44 -33.95 37.16
N THR A 18 -16.34 -34.02 37.89
CA THR A 18 -15.31 -32.96 37.90
C THR A 18 -14.71 -32.87 36.51
N ILE A 19 -15.22 -31.96 35.71
CA ILE A 19 -14.54 -31.53 34.48
C ILE A 19 -13.32 -30.72 34.93
N SER A 20 -12.17 -31.37 34.92
CA SER A 20 -10.88 -30.68 34.98
C SER A 20 -10.78 -29.81 33.73
N LEU A 21 -11.09 -28.51 33.85
CA LEU A 21 -10.63 -27.54 32.89
C LEU A 21 -9.11 -27.59 32.94
N SER A 22 -8.50 -28.31 32.00
CA SER A 22 -7.12 -28.07 31.64
C SER A 22 -7.07 -26.65 31.10
N LEU A 23 -6.71 -25.68 31.95
CA LEU A 23 -6.08 -24.43 31.47
C LEU A 23 -4.88 -24.89 30.65
N SER A 24 -5.06 -24.98 29.34
CA SER A 24 -3.94 -24.87 28.42
C SER A 24 -3.36 -23.49 28.70
N ALA A 25 -2.27 -23.49 29.45
CA ALA A 25 -1.41 -22.35 29.60
C ALA A 25 -1.10 -21.87 28.18
N PHE A 26 -1.76 -20.79 27.78
CA PHE A 26 -1.13 -19.91 26.83
C PHE A 26 0.22 -19.59 27.45
N ALA A 27 1.26 -20.22 26.94
CA ALA A 27 2.62 -19.78 27.14
C ALA A 27 2.62 -18.37 26.56
N GLY A 28 2.29 -17.41 27.43
CA GLY A 28 2.57 -16.02 27.16
C GLY A 28 4.02 -16.02 26.75
N VAL A 29 4.30 -15.57 25.55
CA VAL A 29 5.62 -15.02 25.25
C VAL A 29 5.83 -14.04 26.38
N GLN A 30 6.59 -14.45 27.39
CA GLN A 30 7.17 -13.53 28.33
C GLN A 30 8.09 -12.67 27.45
N ALA A 31 7.52 -11.58 26.95
CA ALA A 31 8.34 -10.46 26.57
C ALA A 31 9.20 -10.22 27.81
N SER A 32 10.45 -10.64 27.74
CA SER A 32 11.45 -10.20 28.68
C SER A 32 11.28 -8.70 28.71
N SER A 33 10.79 -8.16 29.81
CA SER A 33 10.74 -6.74 30.10
C SER A 33 12.18 -6.25 30.36
N ALA A 34 13.05 -6.44 29.40
CA ALA A 34 14.08 -5.47 29.16
C ALA A 34 13.30 -4.25 28.68
N ALA A 35 12.98 -3.32 29.57
CA ALA A 35 12.66 -1.97 29.19
C ALA A 35 13.67 -1.64 28.10
N SER A 36 13.18 -1.50 26.86
CA SER A 36 14.05 -1.11 25.76
C SER A 36 14.57 0.26 26.14
N GLY A 37 15.78 0.29 26.68
CA GLY A 37 16.49 1.53 26.97
C GLY A 37 16.91 2.14 25.64
N SER A 38 15.95 2.33 24.71
CA SER A 38 16.23 2.95 23.45
C SER A 38 16.46 4.42 23.75
N ASN A 39 17.67 4.88 23.50
CA ASN A 39 18.04 6.29 23.55
C ASN A 39 17.32 7.13 22.48
N CYS A 40 16.32 6.58 21.82
CA CYS A 40 15.58 7.12 20.69
C CYS A 40 14.16 7.55 21.04
N ASN A 41 13.64 7.14 22.19
CA ASN A 41 12.26 7.43 22.52
C ASN A 41 12.09 8.81 23.17
N LEU A 42 10.88 9.34 23.16
CA LEU A 42 10.53 10.62 23.78
C LEU A 42 10.73 10.64 25.29
N ARG A 43 10.87 9.47 25.92
CA ARG A 43 11.06 9.30 27.36
C ARG A 43 12.53 9.47 27.76
N SER A 44 13.45 9.39 26.79
CA SER A 44 14.87 9.66 26.96
C SER A 44 15.24 10.96 26.28
N THR A 45 16.21 11.70 26.84
CA THR A 45 16.71 12.92 26.20
C THR A 45 17.40 12.49 24.89
N PRO A 46 16.90 12.88 23.70
CA PRO A 46 17.51 12.47 22.45
C PRO A 46 18.91 13.06 22.36
N THR A 47 19.93 12.24 22.43
CA THR A 47 21.26 12.62 21.98
C THR A 47 21.40 12.23 20.53
N ASN A 48 21.86 13.15 19.70
CA ASN A 48 21.90 13.15 18.23
C ASN A 48 22.65 11.99 17.57
N ALA A 49 22.90 10.86 18.18
CA ALA A 49 23.94 10.02 17.65
C ALA A 49 23.49 8.65 17.14
N SER A 50 22.63 7.93 17.82
CA SER A 50 22.22 6.59 17.36
C SER A 50 21.07 6.04 18.19
N CYS A 51 20.21 5.31 17.53
CA CYS A 51 19.10 4.58 18.11
C CYS A 51 19.48 3.10 18.22
N ASP A 52 19.53 2.56 19.43
CA ASP A 52 20.04 1.20 19.61
C ASP A 52 19.03 0.17 19.10
N VAL A 53 17.79 0.21 19.57
CA VAL A 53 16.76 -0.75 19.17
C VAL A 53 15.45 -0.02 18.93
N VAL A 54 14.77 -0.34 17.83
CA VAL A 54 13.38 0.05 17.55
C VAL A 54 12.55 -1.20 17.37
N THR A 55 11.41 -1.27 18.04
CA THR A 55 10.45 -2.35 17.87
C THR A 55 9.21 -1.85 17.13
N TYR A 56 8.95 -2.39 15.95
CA TYR A 56 7.80 -2.08 15.13
C TYR A 56 6.68 -3.11 15.32
N GLY A 57 5.53 -2.67 15.78
CA GLY A 57 4.31 -3.48 15.85
C GLY A 57 3.61 -3.52 14.50
N ALA A 58 3.84 -4.56 13.71
CA ALA A 58 3.32 -4.71 12.37
C ALA A 58 1.96 -5.42 12.34
N LEU A 59 1.13 -5.11 11.33
CA LEU A 59 -0.16 -5.76 11.10
C LEU A 59 0.01 -7.17 10.51
N HIS A 60 0.99 -7.33 9.62
CA HIS A 60 1.25 -8.56 8.86
C HIS A 60 2.65 -9.10 9.15
N ARG A 61 2.78 -10.42 9.02
CA ARG A 61 4.08 -11.10 9.05
C ARG A 61 4.90 -10.72 7.82
N VAL A 62 6.20 -10.78 7.97
CA VAL A 62 7.11 -10.74 6.82
C VAL A 62 7.24 -12.15 6.27
N SER A 63 6.60 -12.42 5.14
CA SER A 63 6.59 -13.74 4.51
C SER A 63 7.61 -13.86 3.38
N THR A 64 7.97 -12.74 2.76
CA THR A 64 8.99 -12.68 1.70
C THR A 64 9.62 -11.30 1.62
N LEU A 65 10.85 -11.25 1.11
CA LEU A 65 11.52 -10.00 0.71
C LEU A 65 11.64 -9.87 -0.82
N ASP A 66 11.14 -10.85 -1.58
CA ASP A 66 11.04 -10.77 -3.04
C ASP A 66 9.79 -9.99 -3.45
N LYS A 67 9.95 -8.74 -3.80
CA LYS A 67 8.83 -7.87 -4.18
C LYS A 67 8.28 -8.13 -5.57
N LEU A 68 8.93 -8.95 -6.36
CA LEU A 68 8.40 -9.42 -7.65
C LEU A 68 7.54 -10.68 -7.51
N ASN A 69 7.54 -11.30 -6.33
CA ASN A 69 6.62 -12.37 -5.97
C ASN A 69 5.30 -11.76 -5.49
N PRO A 70 4.13 -12.19 -6.02
CA PRO A 70 2.82 -11.62 -5.69
C PRO A 70 2.38 -11.77 -4.22
N VAL A 71 3.03 -12.59 -3.45
CA VAL A 71 2.70 -12.80 -2.05
C VAL A 71 3.48 -11.79 -1.22
N GLY A 72 2.81 -10.74 -0.77
CA GLY A 72 3.43 -9.81 0.15
C GLY A 72 2.53 -8.62 0.43
N GLY A 73 2.31 -8.36 1.68
CA GLY A 73 1.57 -7.22 2.16
C GLY A 73 2.45 -5.98 2.28
N TYR A 74 1.91 -5.05 3.01
CA TYR A 74 2.52 -3.76 3.27
C TYR A 74 3.82 -3.85 4.09
N THR A 75 3.86 -4.72 5.11
CA THR A 75 5.04 -4.90 5.97
C THR A 75 6.23 -5.45 5.17
N GLU A 76 5.99 -6.38 4.24
CA GLU A 76 7.04 -6.92 3.38
C GLU A 76 7.65 -5.85 2.47
N SER A 77 6.82 -4.95 1.90
CA SER A 77 7.32 -3.84 1.08
C SER A 77 8.26 -2.95 1.89
N GLN A 78 7.87 -2.61 3.12
CA GLN A 78 8.69 -1.80 4.01
C GLN A 78 10.02 -2.47 4.36
N MET A 79 9.97 -3.75 4.72
CA MET A 79 11.18 -4.50 5.11
C MET A 79 12.09 -4.78 3.92
N ALA A 80 11.52 -5.14 2.76
CA ALA A 80 12.30 -5.28 1.54
C ALA A 80 13.02 -3.96 1.20
N TYR A 81 12.33 -2.84 1.29
CA TYR A 81 12.86 -1.52 0.94
C TYR A 81 14.06 -1.09 1.78
N ILE A 82 14.11 -1.44 3.07
CA ILE A 82 15.24 -1.11 3.95
C ILE A 82 16.40 -2.12 3.87
N VAL A 83 16.15 -3.34 3.39
CA VAL A 83 17.18 -4.39 3.25
C VAL A 83 17.87 -4.31 1.89
N GLN A 84 17.13 -4.06 0.83
CA GLN A 84 17.67 -4.05 -0.53
C GLN A 84 18.34 -2.73 -0.90
N GLY A 85 19.36 -2.77 -1.77
CA GLY A 85 19.90 -1.58 -2.42
C GLY A 85 18.88 -0.99 -3.39
N GLN A 86 18.88 0.33 -3.55
CA GLN A 86 18.03 1.04 -4.49
C GLN A 86 18.88 1.98 -5.37
N LEU A 87 18.54 2.12 -6.64
CA LEU A 87 19.18 3.15 -7.46
C LEU A 87 18.79 4.54 -6.97
N TYR A 88 17.51 4.72 -6.66
CA TYR A 88 16.93 5.92 -6.04
C TYR A 88 16.06 5.50 -4.85
N ARG A 89 15.94 6.39 -3.86
CA ARG A 89 15.00 6.25 -2.73
C ARG A 89 14.11 7.47 -2.66
N PHE A 90 12.92 7.30 -2.11
CA PHE A 90 12.07 8.46 -1.80
C PHE A 90 12.64 9.23 -0.62
N ALA A 91 12.78 10.53 -0.80
CA ALA A 91 13.15 11.47 0.26
C ALA A 91 11.93 11.87 1.10
N ALA A 92 12.16 12.64 2.17
CA ALA A 92 11.13 13.13 3.08
C ALA A 92 10.02 13.93 2.38
N ASN A 93 10.35 14.65 1.32
CA ASN A 93 9.42 15.37 0.46
C ASN A 93 8.65 14.48 -0.52
N ARG A 94 8.88 13.15 -0.49
CA ARG A 94 8.28 12.13 -1.37
C ARG A 94 8.76 12.16 -2.81
N PHE A 95 9.87 12.85 -3.10
CA PHE A 95 10.52 12.79 -4.39
C PHE A 95 11.69 11.80 -4.35
N PRO A 96 12.00 11.15 -5.49
CA PRO A 96 13.17 10.29 -5.60
C PRO A 96 14.46 11.08 -5.38
N ALA A 97 15.35 10.56 -4.58
CA ALA A 97 16.71 11.04 -4.40
C ALA A 97 17.71 9.92 -4.70
N PRO A 98 18.91 10.22 -5.23
CA PRO A 98 19.93 9.22 -5.53
C PRO A 98 20.34 8.42 -4.28
N ASP A 99 20.39 7.08 -4.41
CA ASP A 99 20.92 6.17 -3.39
C ASP A 99 22.21 5.50 -3.88
N LEU A 100 22.11 4.48 -4.72
CA LEU A 100 23.29 3.84 -5.32
C LEU A 100 23.82 4.62 -6.54
N VAL A 101 23.02 5.43 -7.19
CA VAL A 101 23.46 6.34 -8.26
C VAL A 101 24.21 7.52 -7.67
N THR A 102 25.34 7.88 -8.29
CA THR A 102 26.15 9.05 -7.90
C THR A 102 26.17 10.13 -8.97
N ASP A 103 25.96 9.76 -10.21
CA ASP A 103 25.92 10.67 -11.36
C ASP A 103 25.00 10.15 -12.44
N GLU A 104 24.41 11.08 -13.20
CA GLU A 104 23.48 10.76 -14.27
C GLU A 104 23.60 11.76 -15.42
N THR A 105 23.57 11.24 -16.65
CA THR A 105 23.42 12.05 -17.86
C THR A 105 22.29 11.53 -18.73
N VAL A 106 21.54 12.45 -19.33
CA VAL A 106 20.43 12.14 -20.23
C VAL A 106 20.76 12.70 -21.61
N SER A 107 20.58 11.90 -22.67
CA SER A 107 20.77 12.33 -24.05
C SER A 107 19.80 13.46 -24.44
N ALA A 108 20.15 14.23 -25.46
CA ALA A 108 19.35 15.40 -25.89
C ALA A 108 17.91 15.02 -26.30
N ASP A 109 17.72 13.84 -26.87
CA ASP A 109 16.41 13.28 -27.23
C ASP A 109 15.64 12.69 -26.04
N GLY A 110 16.31 12.51 -24.88
CA GLY A 110 15.72 11.92 -23.68
C GLY A 110 15.54 10.41 -23.74
N LEU A 111 16.16 9.72 -24.71
CA LEU A 111 15.97 8.28 -24.93
C LEU A 111 17.08 7.42 -24.32
N THR A 112 18.21 8.01 -23.99
CA THR A 112 19.32 7.31 -23.34
C THR A 112 19.64 7.98 -22.01
N VAL A 113 19.67 7.18 -20.95
CA VAL A 113 20.09 7.63 -19.61
C VAL A 113 21.34 6.83 -19.22
N THR A 114 22.42 7.52 -18.88
CA THR A 114 23.64 6.90 -18.38
C THR A 114 23.79 7.23 -16.90
N GLN A 115 23.93 6.21 -16.06
CA GLN A 115 24.05 6.34 -14.61
C GLN A 115 25.35 5.72 -14.14
N THR A 116 26.03 6.39 -13.21
CA THR A 116 27.19 5.86 -12.49
C THR A 116 26.75 5.42 -11.11
N MET A 117 27.06 4.16 -10.74
CA MET A 117 26.77 3.58 -9.44
C MET A 117 27.96 3.74 -8.48
N ARG A 118 27.64 3.82 -7.19
CA ARG A 118 28.64 3.79 -6.09
C ARG A 118 29.40 2.49 -6.11
N THR A 119 30.70 2.56 -5.82
CA THR A 119 31.49 1.39 -5.45
C THR A 119 31.16 1.02 -4.01
N MET A 120 30.49 -0.11 -3.82
CA MET A 120 30.16 -0.64 -2.49
C MET A 120 30.01 -2.16 -2.53
N ASN A 121 29.87 -2.77 -1.36
CA ASN A 121 29.68 -4.20 -1.23
C ASN A 121 28.34 -4.54 -0.57
N TYR A 122 27.80 -5.69 -0.88
CA TYR A 122 26.76 -6.32 -0.08
C TYR A 122 27.25 -6.62 1.34
N SER A 123 26.33 -6.90 2.24
CA SER A 123 26.61 -7.20 3.66
C SER A 123 27.57 -8.39 3.85
N ASP A 124 27.62 -9.34 2.91
CA ASP A 124 28.55 -10.47 2.90
C ASP A 124 29.94 -10.12 2.32
N GLY A 125 30.12 -8.91 1.81
CA GLY A 125 31.38 -8.44 1.23
C GLY A 125 31.50 -8.63 -0.28
N THR A 126 30.53 -9.26 -0.97
CA THR A 126 30.52 -9.34 -2.44
C THR A 126 30.26 -7.97 -3.06
N PRO A 127 30.90 -7.62 -4.21
CA PRO A 127 30.69 -6.31 -4.85
C PRO A 127 29.26 -6.13 -5.33
N VAL A 128 28.71 -4.92 -5.19
CA VAL A 128 27.50 -4.48 -5.91
C VAL A 128 27.92 -3.97 -7.27
N VAL A 129 27.37 -4.54 -8.34
CA VAL A 129 27.77 -4.21 -9.73
C VAL A 129 26.58 -3.88 -10.60
N ALA A 130 26.83 -3.15 -11.69
CA ALA A 130 25.79 -2.75 -12.65
C ALA A 130 24.99 -3.95 -13.23
N ALA A 131 25.63 -5.10 -13.37
CA ALA A 131 24.95 -6.33 -13.81
C ALA A 131 23.83 -6.79 -12.87
N ASP A 132 23.88 -6.42 -11.58
CA ASP A 132 22.83 -6.73 -10.60
C ASP A 132 21.55 -5.94 -10.93
N ALA A 133 21.70 -4.66 -11.31
CA ALA A 133 20.58 -3.81 -11.73
C ALA A 133 19.99 -4.28 -13.07
N VAL A 134 20.84 -4.72 -14.02
CA VAL A 134 20.37 -5.31 -15.29
C VAL A 134 19.52 -6.55 -15.03
N ASN A 135 20.01 -7.48 -14.20
CA ASN A 135 19.25 -8.66 -13.83
C ASN A 135 17.92 -8.32 -13.13
N GLN A 136 17.93 -7.33 -12.24
CA GLN A 136 16.70 -6.92 -11.55
C GLN A 136 15.68 -6.31 -12.51
N LEU A 137 16.11 -5.50 -13.49
CA LEU A 137 15.21 -4.99 -14.52
C LEU A 137 14.54 -6.13 -15.29
N HIS A 138 15.32 -7.10 -15.75
CA HIS A 138 14.78 -8.24 -16.51
C HIS A 138 13.77 -9.04 -15.67
N ARG A 139 14.05 -9.26 -14.40
CA ARG A 139 13.10 -9.87 -13.46
C ARG A 139 11.84 -9.02 -13.32
N TRP A 140 11.98 -7.70 -13.23
CA TRP A 140 10.85 -6.79 -13.11
C TRP A 140 9.99 -6.76 -14.38
N GLN A 141 10.59 -6.69 -15.55
CA GLN A 141 9.89 -6.76 -16.84
C GLN A 141 9.12 -8.08 -17.03
N ALA A 142 9.64 -9.18 -16.49
CA ALA A 142 8.96 -10.48 -16.50
C ALA A 142 7.82 -10.58 -15.48
N SER A 143 7.69 -9.65 -14.53
CA SER A 143 6.65 -9.66 -13.51
C SER A 143 5.30 -9.21 -14.08
N LYS A 144 4.31 -10.09 -13.98
CA LYS A 144 2.93 -9.79 -14.41
C LYS A 144 2.24 -8.68 -13.60
N GLN A 145 2.77 -8.36 -12.42
CA GLN A 145 2.13 -7.43 -11.49
C GLN A 145 2.70 -6.03 -11.53
N SER A 146 3.98 -5.88 -11.84
CA SER A 146 4.68 -4.61 -11.70
C SER A 146 5.33 -4.09 -12.98
N ALA A 147 5.35 -4.86 -14.07
CA ALA A 147 5.94 -4.43 -15.34
C ALA A 147 5.30 -3.15 -15.92
N SER A 148 4.04 -2.86 -15.58
CA SER A 148 3.35 -1.63 -15.98
C SER A 148 4.01 -0.34 -15.48
N TYR A 149 4.80 -0.41 -14.41
CA TYR A 149 5.55 0.73 -13.86
C TYR A 149 6.76 1.15 -14.72
N ILE A 150 7.23 0.28 -15.60
CA ILE A 150 8.45 0.47 -16.40
C ILE A 150 8.23 0.28 -17.91
N THR A 151 7.01 0.49 -18.39
CA THR A 151 6.63 0.26 -19.80
C THR A 151 7.45 1.07 -20.81
N LYS A 152 8.05 2.19 -20.39
CA LYS A 152 8.92 3.01 -21.24
C LYS A 152 10.39 2.57 -21.22
N VAL A 153 10.77 1.69 -20.33
CA VAL A 153 12.12 1.13 -20.29
C VAL A 153 12.19 -0.04 -21.27
N VAL A 154 12.95 0.17 -22.35
CA VAL A 154 13.19 -0.87 -23.36
C VAL A 154 14.21 -1.86 -22.83
N ASP A 155 15.35 -1.35 -22.35
CA ASP A 155 16.44 -2.17 -21.85
C ASP A 155 17.39 -1.36 -20.96
N VAL A 156 18.26 -2.07 -20.24
CA VAL A 156 19.43 -1.53 -19.56
C VAL A 156 20.62 -2.45 -19.77
N VAL A 157 21.78 -1.89 -20.02
CA VAL A 157 23.04 -2.64 -20.14
C VAL A 157 24.08 -2.13 -19.15
N ALA A 158 24.85 -3.05 -18.59
CA ALA A 158 26.05 -2.72 -17.84
C ALA A 158 27.19 -2.41 -18.82
N LYS A 159 27.59 -1.16 -18.96
CA LYS A 159 28.74 -0.75 -19.78
C LYS A 159 30.06 -1.21 -19.14
N ASP A 160 30.10 -1.16 -17.84
CA ASP A 160 31.19 -1.66 -16.99
C ASP A 160 30.61 -2.05 -15.60
N ALA A 161 31.45 -2.29 -14.61
CA ALA A 161 31.03 -2.71 -13.28
C ALA A 161 30.15 -1.68 -12.54
N HIS A 162 30.22 -0.41 -12.92
CA HIS A 162 29.51 0.68 -12.21
C HIS A 162 28.69 1.58 -13.12
N THR A 163 28.65 1.33 -14.43
CA THR A 163 27.95 2.20 -15.39
C THR A 163 26.77 1.45 -16.00
N LEU A 164 25.57 2.01 -15.83
CA LEU A 164 24.32 1.57 -16.46
C LEU A 164 24.01 2.48 -17.64
N VAL A 165 23.59 1.90 -18.76
CA VAL A 165 23.04 2.64 -19.91
C VAL A 165 21.64 2.14 -20.18
N TRP A 166 20.67 3.00 -19.94
CA TRP A 166 19.25 2.75 -20.14
C TRP A 166 18.81 3.19 -21.52
N THR A 167 17.99 2.40 -22.17
CA THR A 167 17.29 2.74 -23.41
C THR A 167 15.80 2.88 -23.13
N LEU A 168 15.24 4.04 -23.48
CA LEU A 168 13.83 4.37 -23.30
C LEU A 168 13.12 4.45 -24.65
N SER A 169 11.85 4.03 -24.70
CA SER A 169 11.01 4.14 -25.91
C SER A 169 10.50 5.56 -26.18
N SER A 170 10.48 6.40 -25.15
CA SER A 170 10.15 7.82 -25.20
C SER A 170 10.72 8.51 -23.96
N PRO A 171 10.86 9.86 -23.93
CA PRO A 171 11.21 10.57 -22.71
C PRO A 171 10.33 10.14 -21.53
N TYR A 172 10.93 9.99 -20.34
CA TYR A 172 10.26 9.40 -19.19
C TYR A 172 10.43 10.26 -17.93
N PRO A 173 9.59 11.30 -17.71
CA PRO A 173 9.66 12.16 -16.55
C PRO A 173 9.53 11.42 -15.20
N ASP A 174 8.77 10.31 -15.17
CA ASP A 174 8.59 9.48 -13.99
C ASP A 174 9.69 8.42 -13.80
N PHE A 175 10.79 8.46 -14.56
CA PHE A 175 11.83 7.43 -14.54
C PHE A 175 12.41 7.20 -13.15
N HIS A 176 12.78 8.27 -12.45
CA HIS A 176 13.31 8.15 -11.09
C HIS A 176 12.27 7.64 -10.10
N PHE A 177 10.99 8.01 -10.27
CA PHE A 177 9.89 7.45 -9.47
C PHE A 177 9.74 5.94 -9.67
N ALA A 178 9.91 5.45 -10.89
CA ALA A 178 9.92 4.02 -11.17
C ALA A 178 11.12 3.33 -10.51
N LEU A 179 12.32 3.90 -10.65
CA LEU A 179 13.54 3.35 -10.06
C LEU A 179 13.58 3.41 -8.53
N ALA A 180 12.79 4.27 -7.91
CA ALA A 180 12.66 4.35 -6.45
C ALA A 180 11.61 3.36 -5.87
N GLN A 181 10.89 2.61 -6.71
CA GLN A 181 9.96 1.59 -6.21
C GLN A 181 10.71 0.39 -5.64
N GLU A 182 10.11 -0.28 -4.68
CA GLU A 182 10.65 -1.50 -4.06
C GLU A 182 10.88 -2.64 -5.06
N PHE A 183 10.31 -2.57 -6.25
CA PHE A 183 10.49 -3.55 -7.33
C PHE A 183 11.89 -3.49 -7.96
N MET A 184 12.58 -2.34 -7.86
CA MET A 184 13.93 -2.14 -8.39
C MET A 184 15.03 -2.46 -7.37
N GLY A 185 14.71 -3.21 -6.32
CA GLY A 185 15.69 -3.63 -5.33
C GLY A 185 16.88 -4.39 -5.93
N ILE A 186 18.09 -3.93 -5.66
CA ILE A 186 19.32 -4.50 -6.22
C ILE A 186 19.76 -5.71 -5.40
N HIS A 187 19.95 -6.84 -6.09
CA HIS A 187 20.35 -8.13 -5.53
C HIS A 187 21.41 -8.79 -6.41
N PRO A 188 22.29 -9.66 -5.87
CA PRO A 188 23.31 -10.34 -6.66
C PRO A 188 22.71 -11.11 -7.85
N ALA A 189 23.13 -10.77 -9.05
CA ALA A 189 22.59 -11.34 -10.29
C ALA A 189 22.78 -12.85 -10.36
N ASP A 190 23.93 -13.36 -9.94
CA ASP A 190 24.27 -14.79 -9.93
C ASP A 190 23.37 -15.62 -8.99
N ARG A 191 22.78 -14.96 -7.97
CA ARG A 191 21.89 -15.57 -6.98
C ARG A 191 20.40 -15.38 -7.26
N THR A 192 20.03 -14.54 -8.24
CA THR A 192 18.62 -14.19 -8.51
C THR A 192 18.21 -14.28 -9.97
N ASN A 193 19.11 -14.75 -10.87
CA ASN A 193 18.89 -14.80 -12.31
C ASN A 193 17.99 -15.95 -12.80
N THR A 194 17.52 -16.81 -11.90
CA THR A 194 16.44 -17.77 -12.17
C THR A 194 15.42 -17.77 -11.04
N PRO A 195 14.16 -18.19 -11.28
CA PRO A 195 13.14 -18.27 -10.23
C PRO A 195 13.57 -19.14 -9.04
N GLU A 196 14.23 -20.27 -9.28
CA GLU A 196 14.68 -21.21 -8.24
C GLU A 196 15.78 -20.59 -7.37
N LYS A 197 16.75 -19.93 -7.98
CA LYS A 197 17.81 -19.21 -7.27
C LYS A 197 17.23 -18.05 -6.47
N ALA A 198 16.32 -17.27 -7.05
CA ALA A 198 15.66 -16.19 -6.35
C ALA A 198 14.87 -16.71 -5.14
N ALA A 199 14.09 -17.78 -5.29
CA ALA A 199 13.34 -18.39 -4.19
C ALA A 199 14.26 -18.92 -3.07
N ALA A 200 15.44 -19.41 -3.40
CA ALA A 200 16.46 -19.83 -2.42
C ALA A 200 17.09 -18.61 -1.72
N TYR A 201 17.49 -17.61 -2.52
CA TYR A 201 18.16 -16.40 -2.05
C TYR A 201 17.31 -15.59 -1.05
N PHE A 202 16.03 -15.37 -1.35
CA PHE A 202 15.14 -14.57 -0.51
C PHE A 202 14.75 -15.24 0.83
N LYS A 203 15.20 -16.44 1.10
CA LYS A 203 15.11 -17.06 2.43
C LYS A 203 16.14 -16.49 3.41
N ASN A 204 17.29 -16.03 2.91
CA ASN A 204 18.33 -15.38 3.69
C ASN A 204 19.15 -14.42 2.79
N PRO A 205 18.56 -13.28 2.41
CA PRO A 205 19.18 -12.38 1.46
C PRO A 205 20.32 -11.59 2.08
N VAL A 206 21.37 -11.37 1.29
CA VAL A 206 22.36 -10.34 1.61
C VAL A 206 21.82 -8.95 1.27
N SER A 207 22.35 -7.93 1.91
CA SER A 207 21.85 -6.57 1.82
C SER A 207 22.82 -5.62 1.14
N ALA A 208 22.32 -4.82 0.20
CA ALA A 208 22.96 -3.59 -0.26
C ALA A 208 22.23 -2.32 0.28
N GLY A 209 21.20 -2.50 1.08
CA GLY A 209 20.47 -1.42 1.74
C GLY A 209 21.06 -1.02 3.09
N PRO A 210 20.43 -0.04 3.76
CA PRO A 210 20.88 0.46 5.06
C PRO A 210 20.79 -0.56 6.19
N MET A 211 19.88 -1.52 6.10
CA MET A 211 19.73 -2.58 7.09
C MET A 211 20.04 -3.94 6.47
N MET A 212 20.58 -4.87 7.27
CA MET A 212 20.80 -6.24 6.86
C MET A 212 20.01 -7.21 7.75
N VAL A 213 19.60 -8.33 7.18
CA VAL A 213 18.85 -9.36 7.89
C VAL A 213 19.72 -9.97 8.98
N LYS A 214 19.20 -9.97 10.21
CA LYS A 214 19.78 -10.65 11.37
C LYS A 214 19.02 -11.94 11.68
N ASN A 215 17.70 -11.87 11.65
CA ASN A 215 16.83 -13.00 11.88
C ASN A 215 15.60 -12.91 10.96
N PHE A 216 15.45 -13.88 10.09
CA PHE A 216 14.32 -13.98 9.19
C PHE A 216 13.92 -15.44 9.02
N GLN A 217 12.73 -15.74 9.47
CA GLN A 217 12.09 -17.02 9.18
C GLN A 217 10.72 -16.70 8.55
N PRO A 218 10.55 -16.93 7.25
CA PRO A 218 9.33 -16.60 6.54
C PRO A 218 8.07 -17.12 7.23
N GLY A 219 7.07 -16.24 7.39
CA GLY A 219 5.79 -16.59 8.00
C GLY A 219 5.79 -16.69 9.52
N THR A 220 6.89 -16.35 10.22
CA THR A 220 6.91 -16.22 11.69
C THR A 220 6.55 -14.81 12.13
N ASP A 221 6.31 -14.63 13.44
CA ASP A 221 5.89 -13.36 14.02
C ASP A 221 7.07 -12.42 14.32
N LEU A 222 8.30 -12.87 14.14
CA LEU A 222 9.51 -12.10 14.38
C LEU A 222 10.36 -11.97 13.11
N PHE A 223 10.65 -10.73 12.77
CA PHE A 223 11.63 -10.35 11.77
C PHE A 223 12.58 -9.32 12.37
N GLU A 224 13.89 -9.52 12.24
CA GLU A 224 14.90 -8.66 12.84
C GLU A 224 15.97 -8.29 11.81
N VAL A 225 16.26 -7.00 11.72
CA VAL A 225 17.32 -6.46 10.89
C VAL A 225 18.24 -5.55 11.71
N VAL A 226 19.50 -5.47 11.32
CA VAL A 226 20.49 -4.63 11.97
C VAL A 226 21.15 -3.69 10.97
N ALA A 227 21.75 -2.61 11.45
CA ALA A 227 22.48 -1.67 10.60
C ALA A 227 23.51 -2.39 9.72
N ASN A 228 23.46 -2.12 8.41
CA ASN A 228 24.43 -2.67 7.48
C ASN A 228 25.73 -1.83 7.50
N PRO A 229 26.85 -2.37 7.99
CA PRO A 229 28.10 -1.61 8.07
C PRO A 229 28.75 -1.36 6.71
N LYS A 230 28.24 -2.03 5.65
CA LYS A 230 28.73 -1.87 4.26
C LYS A 230 27.92 -0.83 3.48
N TYR A 231 26.79 -0.37 4.02
CA TYR A 231 26.02 0.68 3.38
C TYR A 231 26.80 2.01 3.40
N TRP A 232 26.68 2.78 2.32
CA TRP A 232 27.47 3.99 2.11
C TRP A 232 27.18 5.12 3.11
N ALA A 233 25.97 5.14 3.69
CA ALA A 233 25.58 6.06 4.75
C ALA A 233 25.41 5.29 6.08
N LYS A 234 25.74 5.93 7.20
CA LYS A 234 25.62 5.28 8.50
C LYS A 234 24.17 5.27 8.96
N PRO A 235 23.55 4.09 9.17
CA PRO A 235 22.21 3.99 9.74
C PRO A 235 22.14 4.55 11.16
N VAL A 236 21.06 5.28 11.48
CA VAL A 236 20.81 5.80 12.84
C VAL A 236 20.28 4.71 13.75
N VAL A 237 19.36 3.89 13.24
CA VAL A 237 18.82 2.74 13.96
C VAL A 237 19.79 1.57 13.82
N LYS A 238 20.26 1.03 14.95
CA LYS A 238 21.20 -0.10 14.96
C LYS A 238 20.50 -1.44 14.82
N ASP A 239 19.33 -1.60 15.43
CA ASP A 239 18.55 -2.83 15.45
C ASP A 239 17.08 -2.49 15.30
N LEU A 240 16.40 -3.11 14.33
CA LEU A 240 14.96 -2.98 14.13
C LEU A 240 14.31 -4.37 14.25
N LYS A 241 13.42 -4.51 15.23
CA LYS A 241 12.59 -5.69 15.44
C LYS A 241 11.20 -5.45 14.92
N VAL A 242 10.67 -6.37 14.14
CA VAL A 242 9.28 -6.36 13.67
C VAL A 242 8.51 -7.47 14.37
N VAL A 243 7.51 -7.09 15.14
CA VAL A 243 6.63 -8.02 15.88
C VAL A 243 5.25 -7.93 15.27
N THR A 244 4.69 -9.07 14.88
CA THR A 244 3.35 -9.11 14.30
C THR A 244 2.29 -9.04 15.39
N ILE A 245 1.46 -8.01 15.34
CA ILE A 245 0.31 -7.83 16.25
C ILE A 245 -0.91 -7.46 15.38
N PRO A 246 -1.71 -8.44 14.93
CA PRO A 246 -2.81 -8.19 13.97
C PRO A 246 -3.94 -7.32 14.52
N ASP A 247 -4.24 -7.41 15.83
CA ASP A 247 -5.31 -6.62 16.45
C ASP A 247 -4.88 -5.19 16.78
N ALA A 248 -5.65 -4.20 16.32
CA ALA A 248 -5.31 -2.79 16.44
C ALA A 248 -5.32 -2.26 17.89
N ASN A 249 -6.19 -2.78 18.75
CA ASN A 249 -6.24 -2.38 20.15
C ASN A 249 -5.05 -2.98 20.91
N SER A 250 -4.68 -4.21 20.58
CA SER A 250 -3.47 -4.85 21.11
C SER A 250 -2.20 -4.09 20.71
N ARG A 251 -2.13 -3.59 19.44
CA ARG A 251 -1.03 -2.72 19.01
C ARG A 251 -0.98 -1.42 19.81
N LEU A 252 -2.15 -0.77 20.02
CA LEU A 252 -2.22 0.44 20.83
C LEU A 252 -1.77 0.19 22.27
N ALA A 253 -2.23 -0.90 22.89
CA ALA A 253 -1.83 -1.28 24.24
C ALA A 253 -0.32 -1.57 24.34
N ALA A 254 0.25 -2.26 23.35
CA ALA A 254 1.68 -2.55 23.29
C ALA A 254 2.53 -1.25 23.14
N LEU A 255 2.04 -0.28 22.36
CA LEU A 255 2.69 1.03 22.25
C LEU A 255 2.59 1.83 23.56
N GLN A 256 1.43 1.82 24.22
CA GLN A 256 1.22 2.53 25.49
C GLN A 256 2.07 1.98 26.64
N ASN A 257 2.29 0.67 26.69
CA ASN A 257 3.12 0.03 27.72
C ASN A 257 4.61 -0.01 27.36
N GLY A 258 5.01 0.46 26.16
CA GLY A 258 6.41 0.50 25.72
C GLY A 258 6.97 -0.84 25.24
N SER A 259 6.11 -1.83 24.92
CA SER A 259 6.56 -3.08 24.31
C SER A 259 6.93 -2.95 22.85
N ILE A 260 6.40 -1.91 22.17
CA ILE A 260 6.75 -1.50 20.83
C ILE A 260 6.94 0.02 20.80
N ASP A 261 7.78 0.49 19.88
CA ASP A 261 8.13 1.91 19.75
C ASP A 261 7.39 2.60 18.59
N TYR A 262 6.90 1.82 17.62
CA TYR A 262 6.20 2.33 16.45
C TYR A 262 5.10 1.38 15.98
N VAL A 263 4.03 1.95 15.44
CA VAL A 263 2.89 1.19 14.92
C VAL A 263 2.13 1.96 13.84
N LEU A 264 1.59 1.23 12.88
CA LEU A 264 0.61 1.71 11.91
C LEU A 264 -0.78 1.10 12.17
N GLU A 265 -1.80 1.75 11.57
CA GLU A 265 -3.20 1.30 11.64
C GLU A 265 -3.73 1.16 13.08
N LEU A 266 -3.62 2.24 13.84
CA LEU A 266 -4.26 2.36 15.15
C LEU A 266 -5.78 2.53 15.04
N PRO A 267 -6.55 2.18 16.10
CA PRO A 267 -8.00 2.46 16.17
C PRO A 267 -8.30 3.96 16.03
N LEU A 268 -9.44 4.33 15.42
CA LEU A 268 -9.83 5.71 15.20
C LEU A 268 -9.89 6.52 16.51
N ALA A 269 -10.34 5.92 17.59
CA ALA A 269 -10.39 6.55 18.90
C ALA A 269 -9.01 7.11 19.33
N SER A 270 -7.92 6.54 18.84
CA SER A 270 -6.57 7.03 19.11
C SER A 270 -6.31 8.44 18.59
N ALA A 271 -6.99 8.86 17.51
CA ALA A 271 -6.83 10.18 16.93
C ALA A 271 -7.36 11.30 17.85
N THR A 272 -8.36 10.99 18.67
CA THR A 272 -9.02 11.95 19.60
C THR A 272 -8.62 11.75 21.05
N THR A 273 -7.96 10.63 21.37
CA THR A 273 -7.46 10.36 22.72
C THR A 273 -6.33 11.32 23.06
N LYS A 274 -6.42 11.94 24.24
CA LYS A 274 -5.35 12.79 24.75
C LYS A 274 -4.24 11.90 25.32
N PHE A 275 -3.20 11.71 24.54
CA PHE A 275 -1.98 11.08 25.02
C PHE A 275 -1.02 12.12 25.61
N ASP A 276 -0.18 11.68 26.53
CA ASP A 276 0.96 12.48 27.00
C ASP A 276 1.97 12.62 25.85
N LYS A 277 1.99 13.79 25.23
CA LYS A 277 2.85 14.08 24.07
C LYS A 277 4.34 14.00 24.35
N THR A 278 4.74 13.95 25.62
CA THR A 278 6.14 13.71 26.02
C THR A 278 6.50 12.22 25.97
N LYS A 279 5.53 11.33 25.78
CA LYS A 279 5.70 9.89 25.80
C LYS A 279 5.22 9.19 24.53
N LEU A 280 4.25 9.80 23.85
CA LEU A 280 3.57 9.15 22.72
C LEU A 280 3.00 10.18 21.75
N HIS A 281 3.28 10.00 20.47
CA HIS A 281 2.66 10.71 19.37
C HIS A 281 1.70 9.82 18.60
N VAL A 282 0.52 10.32 18.29
CA VAL A 282 -0.43 9.71 17.36
C VAL A 282 -0.79 10.74 16.30
N ALA A 283 -0.66 10.37 15.04
CA ALA A 283 -0.94 11.25 13.92
C ALA A 283 -1.55 10.48 12.74
N ALA A 284 -2.31 11.19 11.91
CA ALA A 284 -2.72 10.68 10.61
C ALA A 284 -1.57 10.89 9.61
N ALA A 285 -0.99 9.80 9.14
CA ALA A 285 -0.03 9.83 8.05
C ALA A 285 -0.81 9.75 6.74
N MET A 286 -0.88 10.85 6.00
CA MET A 286 -1.45 10.85 4.65
C MET A 286 -0.58 10.00 3.74
N ASP A 287 -1.27 9.15 3.01
CA ASP A 287 -0.63 8.34 2.01
C ASP A 287 -0.88 8.96 0.61
N SER A 288 -0.22 8.45 -0.40
CA SER A 288 -0.42 8.86 -1.77
C SER A 288 -1.62 8.16 -2.44
N GLY A 289 -2.50 7.56 -1.65
CA GLY A 289 -3.59 6.74 -2.14
C GLY A 289 -4.98 7.35 -2.05
N THR A 290 -5.90 6.68 -2.71
CA THR A 290 -7.33 7.00 -2.69
C THR A 290 -8.10 5.79 -2.19
N PHE A 291 -9.01 6.00 -1.23
CA PHE A 291 -10.08 5.04 -0.95
C PHE A 291 -11.08 5.06 -2.10
N MET A 292 -11.45 3.90 -2.57
CA MET A 292 -12.35 3.77 -3.71
C MET A 292 -13.23 2.51 -3.63
N ILE A 293 -14.30 2.51 -4.41
CA ILE A 293 -15.05 1.31 -4.72
C ILE A 293 -14.70 0.90 -6.15
N ALA A 294 -14.13 -0.28 -6.31
CA ALA A 294 -13.85 -0.88 -7.60
C ALA A 294 -15.00 -1.81 -8.02
N PHE A 295 -15.21 -1.93 -9.33
CA PHE A 295 -16.21 -2.81 -9.93
C PHE A 295 -15.54 -3.90 -10.74
N ASN A 296 -16.09 -5.11 -10.66
CA ASN A 296 -15.79 -6.15 -11.62
C ASN A 296 -16.74 -5.99 -12.82
N MET A 297 -16.18 -5.74 -13.98
CA MET A 297 -16.94 -5.62 -15.23
C MET A 297 -16.64 -6.78 -16.18
N GLY A 298 -15.88 -7.77 -15.71
CA GLY A 298 -15.54 -8.97 -16.48
C GLY A 298 -16.77 -9.80 -16.86
N PRO A 299 -16.64 -10.70 -17.84
CA PRO A 299 -17.77 -11.47 -18.38
C PRO A 299 -18.39 -12.42 -17.35
N LEU A 300 -17.63 -12.90 -16.37
CA LEU A 300 -18.06 -13.90 -15.38
C LEU A 300 -18.62 -13.30 -14.09
N GLN A 301 -18.68 -11.98 -13.95
CA GLN A 301 -19.24 -11.36 -12.76
C GLN A 301 -20.76 -11.60 -12.67
N PRO A 302 -21.29 -11.90 -11.44
CA PRO A 302 -22.67 -12.39 -11.28
C PRO A 302 -23.73 -11.28 -11.21
N TYR A 303 -23.34 -10.00 -11.37
CA TYR A 303 -24.25 -8.85 -11.19
C TYR A 303 -24.43 -8.08 -12.51
N PRO A 304 -25.35 -8.48 -13.41
CA PRO A 304 -25.51 -7.87 -14.74
C PRO A 304 -25.70 -6.35 -14.72
N ALA A 305 -26.36 -5.82 -13.68
CA ALA A 305 -26.56 -4.40 -13.48
C ALA A 305 -25.23 -3.61 -13.46
N LEU A 306 -24.17 -4.17 -12.90
CA LEU A 306 -22.86 -3.50 -12.82
C LEU A 306 -22.15 -3.38 -14.17
N LYS A 307 -22.61 -4.06 -15.23
CA LYS A 307 -22.08 -3.90 -16.59
C LYS A 307 -22.49 -2.57 -17.21
N ASP A 308 -23.60 -2.01 -16.77
CA ASP A 308 -24.10 -0.71 -17.28
C ASP A 308 -23.39 0.47 -16.56
N ALA A 309 -22.71 1.31 -17.32
CA ALA A 309 -22.03 2.49 -16.78
C ALA A 309 -22.98 3.45 -16.04
N ARG A 310 -24.26 3.54 -16.48
CA ARG A 310 -25.28 4.37 -15.84
C ARG A 310 -25.57 3.92 -14.41
N VAL A 311 -25.56 2.60 -14.17
CA VAL A 311 -25.69 2.03 -12.81
C VAL A 311 -24.51 2.41 -11.95
N ARG A 312 -23.29 2.27 -12.46
CA ARG A 312 -22.08 2.63 -11.70
C ARG A 312 -22.01 4.13 -11.42
N GLN A 313 -22.41 4.98 -12.38
CA GLN A 313 -22.58 6.42 -12.19
C GLN A 313 -23.65 6.73 -11.12
N ALA A 314 -24.78 6.01 -11.14
CA ALA A 314 -25.80 6.15 -10.10
C ALA A 314 -25.26 5.81 -8.70
N ILE A 315 -24.47 4.74 -8.59
CA ILE A 315 -23.79 4.37 -7.35
C ILE A 315 -22.86 5.53 -6.89
N SER A 316 -22.05 6.09 -7.80
CA SER A 316 -21.17 7.22 -7.48
C SER A 316 -21.95 8.45 -6.96
N LEU A 317 -23.08 8.79 -7.60
CA LEU A 317 -23.92 9.92 -7.22
C LEU A 317 -24.71 9.68 -5.91
N ALA A 318 -24.92 8.43 -5.52
CA ALA A 318 -25.62 8.10 -4.27
C ALA A 318 -24.72 8.21 -3.03
N ILE A 319 -23.41 8.03 -3.18
CA ILE A 319 -22.45 7.99 -2.07
C ILE A 319 -22.20 9.39 -1.52
N ASP A 320 -22.38 9.53 -0.20
CA ASP A 320 -21.99 10.71 0.56
C ASP A 320 -20.55 10.58 1.07
N ARG A 321 -19.61 11.03 0.24
CA ARG A 321 -18.18 10.97 0.53
C ARG A 321 -17.82 11.78 1.78
N ALA A 322 -18.43 12.95 1.95
CA ALA A 322 -18.19 13.79 3.12
C ALA A 322 -18.67 13.12 4.41
N GLN A 323 -19.82 12.41 4.37
CA GLN A 323 -20.29 11.63 5.52
C GLN A 323 -19.31 10.51 5.85
N ILE A 324 -18.84 9.74 4.85
CA ILE A 324 -17.88 8.66 5.06
C ILE A 324 -16.61 9.21 5.73
N MET A 325 -16.05 10.29 5.19
CA MET A 325 -14.82 10.87 5.72
C MET A 325 -15.00 11.43 7.15
N ARG A 326 -16.14 12.06 7.45
CA ARG A 326 -16.40 12.55 8.81
C ARG A 326 -16.68 11.44 9.81
N THR A 327 -17.49 10.44 9.42
CA THR A 327 -18.04 9.47 10.38
C THR A 327 -17.13 8.25 10.54
N ALA A 328 -16.72 7.61 9.42
CA ALA A 328 -15.88 6.43 9.48
C ALA A 328 -14.39 6.76 9.68
N PHE A 329 -13.97 7.93 9.17
CA PHE A 329 -12.56 8.33 9.19
C PHE A 329 -12.27 9.55 10.09
N GLY A 330 -13.23 9.94 10.92
CA GLY A 330 -13.06 11.00 11.95
C GLY A 330 -12.69 12.38 11.41
N GLY A 331 -12.90 12.65 10.11
CA GLY A 331 -12.50 13.90 9.47
C GLY A 331 -10.99 14.07 9.32
N LEU A 332 -10.21 13.01 9.50
CA LEU A 332 -8.75 13.05 9.43
C LEU A 332 -8.22 13.24 8.01
N SER A 333 -9.04 12.96 6.99
CA SER A 333 -8.75 13.32 5.61
C SER A 333 -10.02 13.75 4.87
N GLY A 334 -9.85 14.34 3.67
CA GLY A 334 -10.95 14.89 2.89
C GLY A 334 -11.54 13.92 1.88
N PRO A 335 -12.76 14.20 1.38
CA PRO A 335 -13.34 13.50 0.26
C PRO A 335 -12.49 13.71 -0.99
N ASN A 336 -12.46 12.68 -1.85
CA ASN A 336 -11.77 12.71 -3.12
C ASN A 336 -12.79 12.70 -4.27
N CYS A 337 -12.61 13.56 -5.25
CA CYS A 337 -13.51 13.72 -6.40
C CYS A 337 -12.86 13.24 -7.70
N GLY A 338 -11.55 13.05 -7.74
CA GLY A 338 -10.79 12.52 -8.85
C GLY A 338 -10.13 11.19 -8.51
N MET A 339 -9.60 10.55 -9.53
CA MET A 339 -8.81 9.33 -9.36
C MET A 339 -7.45 9.62 -8.75
N GLN A 340 -6.99 10.83 -8.94
CA GLN A 340 -5.73 11.29 -8.39
C GLN A 340 -5.94 11.73 -6.96
N TYR A 341 -5.03 11.30 -6.15
CA TYR A 341 -5.01 11.63 -4.73
C TYR A 341 -4.21 12.91 -4.49
N ASN A 342 -4.50 13.48 -3.33
CA ASN A 342 -3.72 14.55 -2.73
C ASN A 342 -3.92 15.93 -3.35
N THR A 343 -4.51 16.80 -2.56
CA THR A 343 -4.71 18.22 -2.86
C THR A 343 -3.39 18.98 -3.13
N ASN A 344 -2.24 18.41 -2.74
CA ASN A 344 -0.92 18.98 -3.00
C ASN A 344 -0.33 18.54 -4.35
N ASN A 345 -1.00 17.63 -5.07
CA ASN A 345 -0.59 17.25 -6.42
C ASN A 345 -1.05 18.33 -7.40
N PRO A 346 -0.16 18.95 -8.18
CA PRO A 346 -0.53 20.00 -9.14
C PRO A 346 -1.46 19.49 -10.24
N TYR A 347 -1.56 18.18 -10.41
CA TYR A 347 -2.43 17.51 -11.39
C TYR A 347 -3.72 16.96 -10.77
N TYR A 348 -4.00 17.27 -9.51
CA TYR A 348 -5.25 16.88 -8.88
C TYR A 348 -6.45 17.53 -9.58
N LEU A 349 -7.42 16.71 -9.96
CA LEU A 349 -8.55 17.13 -10.78
C LEU A 349 -9.86 16.83 -10.06
N CYS A 350 -10.54 17.89 -9.62
CA CYS A 350 -11.93 17.85 -9.22
C CYS A 350 -12.84 18.57 -10.24
N SER A 351 -12.35 18.75 -11.47
CA SER A 351 -13.02 19.59 -12.47
C SER A 351 -14.06 18.86 -13.32
N ILE A 352 -14.20 17.53 -13.15
CA ILE A 352 -15.22 16.78 -13.90
C ILE A 352 -16.59 17.07 -13.32
N PRO A 353 -17.52 17.65 -14.10
CA PRO A 353 -18.86 18.02 -13.61
C PRO A 353 -19.60 16.83 -13.01
N GLY A 354 -20.11 16.97 -11.78
CA GLY A 354 -20.85 15.94 -11.06
C GLY A 354 -20.00 14.86 -10.39
N ASN A 355 -18.67 14.83 -10.64
CA ASN A 355 -17.80 13.90 -9.95
C ASN A 355 -17.66 14.30 -8.46
N GLY A 356 -17.77 13.31 -7.58
CA GLY A 356 -17.67 13.56 -6.12
C GLY A 356 -18.90 14.19 -5.46
N VAL A 357 -19.87 14.67 -6.21
CA VAL A 357 -21.06 15.35 -5.69
C VAL A 357 -22.21 14.36 -5.51
N ARG A 358 -22.75 14.27 -4.29
CA ARG A 358 -23.93 13.46 -4.01
C ARG A 358 -25.17 14.05 -4.67
N ASN A 359 -25.88 13.23 -5.49
CA ASN A 359 -27.16 13.61 -6.12
C ASN A 359 -28.06 12.37 -6.29
N THR A 360 -28.82 12.06 -5.25
CA THR A 360 -29.71 10.88 -5.24
C THR A 360 -30.85 10.95 -6.25
N ALA A 361 -31.31 12.17 -6.61
CA ALA A 361 -32.35 12.35 -7.62
C ALA A 361 -31.81 11.97 -9.02
N ALA A 362 -30.62 12.43 -9.39
CA ALA A 362 -29.95 12.04 -10.61
C ALA A 362 -29.61 10.54 -10.61
N ALA A 363 -29.16 10.00 -9.48
CA ALA A 363 -28.89 8.56 -9.33
C ALA A 363 -30.13 7.71 -9.64
N ARG A 364 -31.30 8.05 -9.08
CA ARG A 364 -32.55 7.34 -9.37
C ARG A 364 -32.96 7.44 -10.86
N LYS A 365 -32.74 8.59 -11.50
CA LYS A 365 -32.99 8.74 -12.94
C LYS A 365 -32.12 7.78 -13.77
N LEU A 366 -30.84 7.67 -13.42
CA LEU A 366 -29.92 6.76 -14.08
C LEU A 366 -30.30 5.29 -13.84
N MET A 367 -30.65 4.91 -12.60
CA MET A 367 -31.15 3.57 -12.27
C MET A 367 -32.38 3.21 -13.11
N LYS A 368 -33.36 4.12 -13.21
CA LYS A 368 -34.56 3.93 -14.05
C LYS A 368 -34.19 3.77 -15.53
N ALA A 369 -33.30 4.64 -16.04
CA ALA A 369 -32.87 4.60 -17.44
C ALA A 369 -32.08 3.33 -17.78
N ALA A 370 -31.39 2.75 -16.80
CA ALA A 370 -30.67 1.49 -16.93
C ALA A 370 -31.57 0.24 -16.77
N GLY A 371 -32.85 0.42 -16.47
CA GLY A 371 -33.81 -0.71 -16.29
C GLY A 371 -33.89 -1.27 -14.88
N TYR A 372 -33.32 -0.59 -13.88
CA TYR A 372 -33.29 -1.02 -12.47
C TYR A 372 -34.00 -0.01 -11.52
N PRO A 373 -35.26 0.37 -11.78
CA PRO A 373 -35.98 1.38 -11.00
C PRO A 373 -36.18 0.98 -9.52
N LEU A 374 -36.22 -0.32 -9.23
CA LEU A 374 -36.37 -0.90 -7.88
C LEU A 374 -35.04 -1.31 -7.26
N GLY A 375 -33.94 -1.11 -7.98
CA GLY A 375 -32.61 -1.53 -7.52
C GLY A 375 -32.32 -3.01 -7.75
N PHE A 376 -31.33 -3.53 -7.03
CA PHE A 376 -30.88 -4.92 -7.09
C PHE A 376 -30.03 -5.27 -5.86
N LYS A 377 -29.73 -6.57 -5.68
CA LYS A 377 -28.83 -7.04 -4.62
C LYS A 377 -27.40 -7.16 -5.16
N VAL A 378 -26.41 -6.79 -4.33
CA VAL A 378 -25.00 -6.90 -4.71
C VAL A 378 -24.12 -7.12 -3.47
N GLN A 379 -23.01 -7.84 -3.64
CA GLN A 379 -21.99 -8.01 -2.60
C GLN A 379 -20.90 -6.95 -2.74
N LEU A 380 -20.50 -6.39 -1.60
CA LEU A 380 -19.32 -5.53 -1.44
C LEU A 380 -18.28 -6.28 -0.61
N ASP A 381 -17.19 -6.70 -1.24
CA ASP A 381 -16.04 -7.27 -0.55
C ASP A 381 -15.25 -6.13 0.14
N VAL A 382 -14.96 -6.31 1.41
CA VAL A 382 -14.29 -5.31 2.25
C VAL A 382 -13.10 -5.96 2.96
N PRO A 383 -11.87 -5.52 2.71
CA PRO A 383 -10.72 -5.95 3.48
C PRO A 383 -10.92 -5.66 4.98
N ASN A 384 -10.63 -6.65 5.82
CA ASN A 384 -10.74 -6.51 7.27
C ASN A 384 -9.59 -5.64 7.79
N ARG A 385 -9.78 -4.32 7.62
CA ARG A 385 -8.89 -3.27 8.11
C ARG A 385 -9.66 -2.30 8.99
N VAL A 386 -8.94 -1.69 9.89
CA VAL A 386 -9.49 -0.63 10.77
C VAL A 386 -10.15 0.44 9.90
N LEU A 387 -11.33 0.92 10.31
CA LEU A 387 -12.14 1.97 9.68
C LEU A 387 -12.86 1.58 8.38
N TRP A 388 -12.49 0.48 7.73
CA TRP A 388 -13.06 0.13 6.42
C TRP A 388 -14.48 -0.47 6.54
N GLN A 389 -14.75 -1.21 7.62
CA GLN A 389 -16.09 -1.77 7.88
C GLN A 389 -17.13 -0.67 8.12
N ASP A 390 -16.77 0.36 8.89
CA ASP A 390 -17.66 1.51 9.17
C ASP A 390 -17.95 2.28 7.87
N ALA A 391 -16.93 2.51 7.05
CA ALA A 391 -17.09 3.14 5.75
C ALA A 391 -18.01 2.31 4.83
N ALA A 392 -17.86 0.99 4.77
CA ALA A 392 -18.71 0.11 3.99
C ALA A 392 -20.17 0.12 4.49
N SER A 393 -20.39 0.21 5.79
CA SER A 393 -21.73 0.32 6.39
C SER A 393 -22.42 1.61 5.97
N ILE A 394 -21.70 2.71 5.90
CA ILE A 394 -22.24 3.99 5.38
C ILE A 394 -22.56 3.88 3.89
N VAL A 395 -21.68 3.24 3.09
CA VAL A 395 -21.93 2.97 1.67
C VAL A 395 -23.20 2.16 1.48
N LYS A 396 -23.38 1.07 2.22
CA LYS A 396 -24.60 0.25 2.22
C LYS A 396 -25.85 1.13 2.45
N ASN A 397 -25.84 1.96 3.48
CA ASN A 397 -26.96 2.85 3.80
C ASN A 397 -27.19 3.91 2.71
N ASN A 398 -26.14 4.44 2.10
CA ASN A 398 -26.27 5.40 1.00
C ASN A 398 -26.88 4.75 -0.24
N LEU A 399 -26.52 3.52 -0.56
CA LEU A 399 -26.99 2.81 -1.74
C LEU A 399 -28.44 2.28 -1.59
N SER A 400 -28.89 2.00 -0.38
CA SER A 400 -30.28 1.62 -0.11
C SER A 400 -31.28 2.71 -0.54
N VAL A 401 -30.88 3.98 -0.51
CA VAL A 401 -31.71 5.12 -0.94
C VAL A 401 -32.08 5.04 -2.43
N ILE A 402 -31.28 4.35 -3.24
CA ILE A 402 -31.53 4.13 -4.67
C ILE A 402 -31.96 2.70 -4.97
N GLY A 403 -32.35 1.92 -3.93
CA GLY A 403 -32.86 0.56 -4.04
C GLY A 403 -31.78 -0.53 -4.12
N ILE A 404 -30.51 -0.21 -4.01
CA ILE A 404 -29.44 -1.21 -4.04
C ILE A 404 -29.25 -1.80 -2.63
N ASP A 405 -29.49 -3.11 -2.51
CA ASP A 405 -29.28 -3.88 -1.28
C ASP A 405 -27.87 -4.47 -1.26
N VAL A 406 -27.00 -3.93 -0.39
CA VAL A 406 -25.60 -4.32 -0.30
C VAL A 406 -25.38 -5.35 0.81
N THR A 407 -24.82 -6.49 0.46
CA THR A 407 -24.26 -7.45 1.43
C THR A 407 -22.78 -7.18 1.60
N ILE A 408 -22.35 -6.81 2.82
CA ILE A 408 -20.94 -6.62 3.14
C ILE A 408 -20.30 -7.97 3.41
N ASN A 409 -19.22 -8.29 2.71
CA ASN A 409 -18.43 -9.50 2.87
C ASN A 409 -17.03 -9.13 3.34
N MET A 410 -16.71 -9.43 4.63
CA MET A 410 -15.39 -9.15 5.19
C MET A 410 -14.40 -10.22 4.73
N VAL A 411 -13.29 -9.79 4.14
CA VAL A 411 -12.21 -10.66 3.65
C VAL A 411 -10.87 -10.24 4.27
N THR A 412 -9.90 -11.16 4.33
CA THR A 412 -8.55 -10.74 4.73
C THR A 412 -7.95 -9.82 3.67
N PRO A 413 -7.02 -8.91 4.01
CA PRO A 413 -6.35 -8.05 3.03
C PRO A 413 -5.71 -8.82 1.88
N ASP A 414 -5.03 -9.94 2.17
CA ASP A 414 -4.39 -10.79 1.16
C ASP A 414 -5.42 -11.48 0.25
N THR A 415 -6.51 -11.98 0.85
CA THR A 415 -7.65 -12.55 0.10
C THR A 415 -8.28 -11.50 -0.82
N SER A 416 -8.38 -10.24 -0.37
CA SER A 416 -8.91 -9.14 -1.18
C SER A 416 -8.10 -8.93 -2.45
N ILE A 417 -6.78 -8.84 -2.33
CA ILE A 417 -5.88 -8.67 -3.49
C ILE A 417 -5.97 -9.88 -4.42
N SER A 418 -5.91 -11.10 -3.86
CA SER A 418 -6.03 -12.33 -4.63
C SER A 418 -7.39 -12.43 -5.36
N ASN A 419 -8.50 -12.08 -4.68
CA ASN A 419 -9.82 -12.04 -5.29
C ASN A 419 -9.87 -11.04 -6.44
N TYR A 420 -9.30 -9.85 -6.25
CA TYR A 420 -9.29 -8.83 -7.28
C TYR A 420 -8.57 -9.31 -8.54
N ILE A 421 -7.40 -9.92 -8.38
CA ILE A 421 -6.57 -10.36 -9.51
C ILE A 421 -7.11 -11.66 -10.15
N ASN A 422 -7.50 -12.63 -9.34
CA ASN A 422 -7.72 -14.02 -9.78
C ASN A 422 -9.20 -14.41 -9.87
N ARG A 423 -10.06 -13.91 -8.96
CA ARG A 423 -11.49 -14.20 -9.00
C ARG A 423 -12.19 -13.42 -10.11
N LYS A 424 -13.15 -14.06 -10.73
CA LYS A 424 -13.95 -13.47 -11.81
C LYS A 424 -15.42 -13.24 -11.42
N ASP A 425 -15.81 -13.65 -10.22
CA ASP A 425 -17.21 -13.73 -9.74
C ASP A 425 -17.57 -12.74 -8.61
N TRP A 426 -16.71 -11.74 -8.34
CA TRP A 426 -17.03 -10.67 -7.39
C TRP A 426 -17.80 -9.52 -8.08
N GLY A 427 -18.47 -8.67 -7.30
CA GLY A 427 -19.26 -7.53 -7.81
C GLY A 427 -18.60 -6.19 -7.55
N MET A 428 -18.62 -5.75 -6.29
CA MET A 428 -17.99 -4.53 -5.83
C MET A 428 -16.92 -4.87 -4.78
N MET A 429 -15.88 -4.04 -4.71
CA MET A 429 -14.84 -4.17 -3.70
C MET A 429 -14.47 -2.80 -3.15
N TRP A 430 -14.40 -2.70 -1.82
CA TRP A 430 -13.74 -1.58 -1.17
C TRP A 430 -12.23 -1.73 -1.35
N PHE A 431 -11.59 -0.71 -1.90
CA PHE A 431 -10.20 -0.79 -2.29
C PHE A 431 -9.44 0.47 -1.90
N GLY A 432 -8.14 0.34 -1.66
CA GLY A 432 -7.22 1.46 -1.51
C GLY A 432 -6.15 1.37 -2.59
N ASN A 433 -6.12 2.32 -3.51
CA ASN A 433 -5.10 2.38 -4.54
C ASN A 433 -4.10 3.48 -4.25
N ASN A 434 -2.84 3.23 -4.57
CA ASN A 434 -1.76 4.19 -4.47
C ASN A 434 -0.77 4.01 -5.63
N ALA A 435 -0.14 5.08 -6.01
CA ALA A 435 1.02 5.07 -6.90
C ALA A 435 1.88 6.30 -6.63
N ALA A 436 3.13 6.25 -7.03
CA ALA A 436 4.07 7.34 -6.80
C ALA A 436 3.68 8.61 -7.57
N THR A 437 3.12 8.46 -8.77
CA THR A 437 2.70 9.59 -9.61
C THR A 437 1.29 9.39 -10.17
N PRO A 438 0.63 10.49 -10.58
CA PRO A 438 -0.66 10.44 -11.25
C PRO A 438 -0.64 9.59 -12.53
N ILE A 439 0.44 9.67 -13.30
CA ILE A 439 0.58 8.92 -14.55
C ILE A 439 0.66 7.42 -14.25
N LEU A 440 1.50 7.02 -13.30
CA LEU A 440 1.60 5.62 -12.87
C LEU A 440 0.27 5.10 -12.31
N GLN A 441 -0.43 5.92 -11.52
CA GLN A 441 -1.73 5.55 -10.97
C GLN A 441 -2.75 5.26 -12.08
N LEU A 442 -2.88 6.16 -13.05
CA LEU A 442 -3.81 5.99 -14.16
C LEU A 442 -3.38 4.87 -15.11
N SER A 443 -2.07 4.68 -15.30
CA SER A 443 -1.54 3.59 -16.13
C SER A 443 -1.92 2.22 -15.59
N ASN A 444 -1.94 2.03 -14.29
CA ASN A 444 -2.36 0.77 -13.68
C ASN A 444 -3.80 0.36 -14.05
N TRP A 445 -4.66 1.32 -14.38
CA TRP A 445 -6.07 1.10 -14.70
C TRP A 445 -6.39 1.18 -16.20
N PHE A 446 -5.64 2.01 -16.95
CA PHE A 446 -6.07 2.47 -18.27
C PHE A 446 -5.03 2.25 -19.37
N VAL A 447 -4.01 1.42 -19.15
CA VAL A 447 -3.14 0.97 -20.24
C VAL A 447 -3.25 -0.53 -20.44
N PRO A 448 -3.01 -1.02 -21.67
CA PRO A 448 -2.88 -2.47 -21.90
C PRO A 448 -1.81 -3.08 -20.97
N GLY A 449 -2.16 -4.14 -20.26
CA GLY A 449 -1.27 -4.79 -19.30
C GLY A 449 -1.16 -4.10 -17.92
N GLY A 450 -1.88 -3.02 -17.70
CA GLY A 450 -1.98 -2.40 -16.37
C GLY A 450 -2.53 -3.40 -15.35
N VAL A 451 -2.02 -3.36 -14.12
CA VAL A 451 -2.33 -4.34 -13.05
C VAL A 451 -3.84 -4.51 -12.85
N TRP A 452 -4.57 -3.42 -12.93
CA TRP A 452 -6.02 -3.38 -12.68
C TRP A 452 -6.86 -3.32 -13.96
N ALA A 453 -6.23 -3.11 -15.12
CA ALA A 453 -6.92 -2.90 -16.41
C ALA A 453 -7.79 -4.10 -16.82
N ASN A 454 -7.36 -5.32 -16.53
CA ASN A 454 -8.10 -6.53 -16.88
C ASN A 454 -9.47 -6.62 -16.18
N ASN A 455 -9.59 -6.16 -14.94
CA ASN A 455 -10.83 -6.17 -14.19
C ASN A 455 -11.68 -4.93 -14.47
N ALA A 456 -11.05 -3.85 -14.89
CA ALA A 456 -11.73 -2.64 -15.36
C ALA A 456 -12.46 -2.85 -16.68
N ASN A 457 -12.15 -3.94 -17.40
CA ASN A 457 -12.74 -4.30 -18.70
C ASN A 457 -12.96 -3.08 -19.61
N VAL A 458 -11.96 -2.22 -19.66
CA VAL A 458 -11.99 -1.02 -20.49
C VAL A 458 -11.98 -1.45 -21.95
N PRO A 459 -12.87 -0.93 -22.81
CA PRO A 459 -12.85 -1.23 -24.24
C PRO A 459 -11.47 -0.98 -24.86
N SER A 460 -11.03 -1.88 -25.74
CA SER A 460 -9.66 -1.86 -26.29
C SER A 460 -9.32 -0.55 -27.02
N ASN A 461 -10.28 0.06 -27.71
CA ASN A 461 -10.09 1.36 -28.35
C ASN A 461 -9.87 2.48 -27.31
N LEU A 462 -10.54 2.43 -26.17
CA LEU A 462 -10.34 3.40 -25.09
C LEU A 462 -9.02 3.14 -24.35
N LEU A 463 -8.61 1.86 -24.17
CA LEU A 463 -7.28 1.55 -23.64
C LEU A 463 -6.16 2.11 -24.52
N THR A 464 -6.29 2.00 -25.85
CA THR A 464 -5.34 2.59 -26.78
C THR A 464 -5.32 4.11 -26.67
N GLN A 465 -6.50 4.74 -26.62
CA GLN A 465 -6.61 6.19 -26.47
C GLN A 465 -6.01 6.68 -25.14
N THR A 466 -6.33 6.03 -24.03
CA THR A 466 -5.80 6.41 -22.70
C THR A 466 -4.31 6.16 -22.60
N ALA A 467 -3.81 5.07 -23.18
CA ALA A 467 -2.38 4.81 -23.25
C ALA A 467 -1.63 5.92 -24.00
N GLN A 468 -2.19 6.40 -25.13
CA GLN A 468 -1.60 7.52 -25.87
C GLN A 468 -1.63 8.82 -25.04
N LEU A 469 -2.76 9.15 -24.41
CA LEU A 469 -2.87 10.34 -23.56
C LEU A 469 -1.88 10.31 -22.38
N LEU A 470 -1.72 9.15 -21.73
CA LEU A 470 -0.78 8.96 -20.62
C LEU A 470 0.67 9.01 -21.10
N ASN A 471 0.94 8.50 -22.31
CA ASN A 471 2.25 8.63 -22.92
C ASN A 471 2.58 10.10 -23.25
N ASP A 472 1.64 10.84 -23.82
CA ASP A 472 1.80 12.26 -24.12
C ASP A 472 2.03 13.07 -22.84
N ALA A 473 1.24 12.83 -21.78
CA ALA A 473 1.45 13.41 -20.46
C ALA A 473 2.85 13.11 -19.92
N GLY A 474 3.23 11.84 -19.94
CA GLY A 474 4.52 11.37 -19.42
C GLY A 474 5.72 11.73 -20.30
N SER A 475 5.54 12.33 -21.45
CA SER A 475 6.61 12.81 -22.34
C SER A 475 6.71 14.33 -22.37
N SER A 476 5.75 15.03 -21.75
CA SER A 476 5.72 16.50 -21.71
C SER A 476 6.48 17.04 -20.50
N LYS A 477 7.16 18.18 -20.69
CA LYS A 477 7.72 19.00 -19.60
C LYS A 477 6.79 20.18 -19.24
N ASP A 478 5.72 20.38 -20.03
CA ASP A 478 4.76 21.46 -19.81
C ASP A 478 3.62 20.99 -18.88
N ALA A 479 3.51 21.62 -17.72
CA ALA A 479 2.52 21.28 -16.70
C ALA A 479 1.07 21.42 -17.19
N ALA A 480 0.78 22.37 -18.08
CA ALA A 480 -0.55 22.56 -18.65
C ALA A 480 -0.94 21.39 -19.57
N THR A 481 -0.01 20.97 -20.43
CA THR A 481 -0.18 19.79 -21.30
C THR A 481 -0.37 18.53 -20.47
N ILE A 482 0.45 18.31 -19.45
CA ILE A 482 0.31 17.16 -18.55
C ILE A 482 -1.10 17.15 -17.93
N LYS A 483 -1.52 18.28 -17.36
CA LYS A 483 -2.83 18.41 -16.72
C LYS A 483 -3.98 18.18 -17.71
N ASP A 484 -3.90 18.71 -18.91
CA ASP A 484 -4.90 18.51 -19.98
C ASP A 484 -5.04 17.03 -20.33
N LYS A 485 -3.93 16.33 -20.59
CA LYS A 485 -3.95 14.91 -20.93
C LYS A 485 -4.50 14.03 -19.81
N LEU A 486 -4.09 14.30 -18.58
CA LEU A 486 -4.62 13.59 -17.41
C LEU A 486 -6.11 13.84 -17.21
N SER A 487 -6.59 15.09 -17.47
CA SER A 487 -8.02 15.43 -17.42
C SER A 487 -8.85 14.62 -18.41
N GLN A 488 -8.32 14.42 -19.63
CA GLN A 488 -9.00 13.62 -20.66
C GLN A 488 -9.10 12.14 -20.23
N VAL A 489 -8.05 11.58 -19.63
CA VAL A 489 -8.08 10.21 -19.08
C VAL A 489 -9.09 10.11 -17.94
N GLU A 490 -9.13 11.07 -17.03
CA GLU A 490 -10.12 11.08 -15.94
C GLU A 490 -11.56 11.23 -16.44
N ALA A 491 -11.80 11.98 -17.51
CA ALA A 491 -13.13 12.07 -18.13
C ALA A 491 -13.57 10.73 -18.73
N ILE A 492 -12.65 10.00 -19.36
CA ILE A 492 -12.92 8.63 -19.84
C ILE A 492 -13.22 7.71 -18.66
N ALA A 493 -12.42 7.77 -17.60
CA ALA A 493 -12.63 6.98 -16.40
C ALA A 493 -13.97 7.26 -15.73
N TRP A 494 -14.38 8.52 -15.64
CA TRP A 494 -15.68 8.92 -15.12
C TRP A 494 -16.82 8.39 -15.97
N ASN A 495 -16.74 8.51 -17.29
CA ASN A 495 -17.77 8.02 -18.19
C ASN A 495 -17.92 6.49 -18.09
N LEU A 496 -16.84 5.77 -17.93
CA LEU A 496 -16.84 4.33 -17.70
C LEU A 496 -17.24 3.96 -16.26
N SER A 497 -16.98 4.86 -15.30
CA SER A 497 -17.14 4.62 -13.85
C SER A 497 -16.58 3.25 -13.42
N THR A 498 -15.36 2.96 -13.85
CA THR A 498 -14.69 1.68 -13.55
C THR A 498 -14.40 1.52 -12.05
N PHE A 499 -14.29 2.64 -11.37
CA PHE A 499 -14.24 2.74 -9.91
C PHE A 499 -14.73 4.12 -9.45
N ILE A 500 -15.02 4.22 -8.18
CA ILE A 500 -15.54 5.43 -7.54
C ILE A 500 -14.55 5.91 -6.48
N PRO A 501 -13.88 7.05 -6.68
CA PRO A 501 -13.08 7.67 -5.63
C PRO A 501 -13.96 8.08 -4.45
N VAL A 502 -13.48 7.86 -3.22
CA VAL A 502 -14.22 8.20 -2.00
C VAL A 502 -13.46 9.25 -1.19
N GLY A 503 -12.21 9.04 -0.88
CA GLY A 503 -11.43 9.97 -0.07
C GLY A 503 -9.94 9.69 -0.11
N THR A 504 -9.14 10.66 0.32
CA THR A 504 -7.68 10.48 0.42
C THR A 504 -7.36 9.47 1.51
N ARG A 505 -6.55 8.49 1.17
CA ARG A 505 -6.14 7.42 2.08
C ARG A 505 -5.13 7.95 3.11
N PHE A 506 -5.21 7.42 4.31
CA PHE A 506 -4.29 7.70 5.40
C PHE A 506 -4.16 6.48 6.32
N TYR A 507 -3.13 6.52 7.15
CA TYR A 507 -2.95 5.59 8.26
C TYR A 507 -2.87 6.37 9.58
N LEU A 508 -3.47 5.84 10.64
CA LEU A 508 -3.18 6.30 11.98
C LEU A 508 -1.92 5.62 12.47
N GLN A 509 -0.88 6.39 12.65
CA GLN A 509 0.39 5.94 13.20
C GLN A 509 0.56 6.39 14.64
N GLY A 510 1.25 5.58 15.42
CA GLY A 510 1.65 5.91 16.77
C GLY A 510 3.13 5.62 16.97
N SER A 511 3.79 6.48 17.73
CA SER A 511 5.20 6.32 18.03
C SER A 511 5.55 6.97 19.35
N ASP A 512 6.44 6.34 20.11
CA ASP A 512 7.15 6.96 21.24
C ASP A 512 8.56 7.43 20.85
N LEU A 513 8.95 7.28 19.59
CA LEU A 513 10.23 7.73 19.06
C LEU A 513 10.30 9.25 18.92
N ALA A 514 11.51 9.80 19.01
CA ALA A 514 11.73 11.22 18.80
C ALA A 514 11.26 11.68 17.41
N PRO A 515 10.69 12.90 17.29
CA PRO A 515 10.26 13.44 16.01
C PRO A 515 11.36 13.38 14.94
N GLY A 516 11.02 12.96 13.74
CA GLY A 516 11.95 12.83 12.62
C GLY A 516 12.64 11.47 12.49
N LEU A 517 12.53 10.57 13.49
CA LEU A 517 13.03 9.20 13.36
C LEU A 517 12.09 8.29 12.57
N VAL A 518 10.81 8.64 12.51
CA VAL A 518 9.81 7.88 11.75
C VAL A 518 9.07 8.82 10.82
N GLN A 519 9.20 8.60 9.56
CA GLN A 519 8.46 9.29 8.54
C GLN A 519 7.87 8.26 7.58
N ALA A 520 6.54 8.20 7.52
CA ALA A 520 5.87 7.42 6.50
C ALA A 520 5.95 8.21 5.19
N LEU A 521 6.85 7.84 4.30
CA LEU A 521 7.06 8.57 3.05
C LEU A 521 6.06 8.19 1.98
N MET A 522 5.80 6.91 1.81
CA MET A 522 4.86 6.38 0.83
C MET A 522 4.18 5.13 1.42
N PRO A 523 2.98 4.77 0.98
CA PRO A 523 2.40 3.48 1.35
C PRO A 523 3.33 2.35 0.94
N GLY A 524 3.68 1.51 1.89
CA GLY A 524 4.65 0.45 1.69
C GLY A 524 6.10 0.81 2.02
N GLN A 525 6.39 2.07 2.30
CA GLN A 525 7.75 2.52 2.60
C GLN A 525 7.82 3.17 3.97
N LEU A 526 8.33 2.45 4.94
CA LEU A 526 8.68 2.96 6.26
C LEU A 526 10.15 3.31 6.24
N GLU A 527 10.46 4.57 6.37
CA GLU A 527 11.83 4.96 6.52
C GLU A 527 12.19 5.20 7.98
N PHE A 528 12.61 4.15 8.66
CA PHE A 528 13.54 4.30 9.79
C PHE A 528 14.91 4.83 9.31
N VAL A 529 15.02 5.10 8.03
CA VAL A 529 16.26 5.34 7.30
C VAL A 529 16.55 6.82 7.10
N ILE A 530 15.56 7.70 7.32
CA ILE A 530 15.68 9.14 7.04
C ILE A 530 16.89 9.76 7.73
N ALA A 531 17.20 9.28 8.90
CA ALA A 531 18.38 9.74 9.60
C ALA A 531 19.70 9.12 9.08
N THR A 532 19.67 8.31 8.02
CA THR A 532 20.87 7.65 7.49
C THR A 532 21.44 8.30 6.25
N ASN A 533 20.64 9.08 5.54
CA ASN A 533 21.09 9.82 4.35
C ASN A 533 20.82 11.32 4.53
N PRO A 534 21.84 12.15 4.73
CA PRO A 534 21.66 13.60 4.86
C PRO A 534 20.93 14.24 3.67
N ALA A 535 21.08 13.72 2.44
CA ALA A 535 20.35 14.20 1.26
C ALA A 535 18.85 13.87 1.33
N LEU A 536 18.46 12.80 2.03
CA LEU A 536 17.06 12.44 2.27
C LEU A 536 16.44 13.22 3.42
N ALA A 537 17.25 13.72 4.35
CA ALA A 537 16.78 14.46 5.53
C ALA A 537 16.52 15.96 5.25
N THR A 538 17.16 16.53 4.25
CA THR A 538 17.15 17.98 3.97
C THR A 538 16.29 18.39 2.78
N SER A 539 15.69 17.46 2.06
CA SER A 539 14.88 17.72 0.86
C SER A 539 13.39 17.84 1.14
#